data_46f3dcda7426305cb17a5b2bb074a0f6
#
_entry.id   46f3dcda7426305cb17a5b2bb074a0f6
#
_cell.length_a   1.000
_cell.length_b   1.000
_cell.length_c   1.000
_cell.angle_alpha   90.00
_cell.angle_beta   90.00
_cell.angle_gamma   90.00
#
_symmetry.space_group_name_H-M   'P 1'
#
loop_
_entity.id
_entity.type
_entity.pdbx_description
1 polymer ?
#
loop_
_entity_poly.entity_id
_entity_poly.type
_entity_poly.pdbx_seq_one_letter_code
_entity_poly.pdbx_strand_id
1 'polypeptide(L)'
;MRGVKFGDYHTADDWGLILNAKVINTPAPKYVKISVDGRDGDLNLSRTLTGDMKYSNREASFTFLVTDGSQEERAELISEIVNLIHGNELQIIEPDDPDHFLLGECSVNSIQNNKAYGSFVVSAVCEPYRYANEEIRRTITASATESNVVLTNSGRKTLIPTVTVTGTVNLTIGTSKVSLGAGTYKLTSLILRPGSNVVGVSGSGSITFTYREGVI
;
A
#
# COMPACT_ATOMS: atom_id res chain seq x y z
N MET A 1 23.77 5.58 -2.20
CA MET A 1 23.40 6.87 -2.82
C MET A 1 21.90 7.09 -2.63
N ARG A 2 21.39 8.34 -2.65
CA ARG A 2 19.94 8.59 -2.46
C ARG A 2 19.21 8.24 -3.76
N GLY A 3 18.47 7.13 -3.78
CA GLY A 3 17.73 6.64 -4.94
C GLY A 3 16.30 6.21 -4.57
N VAL A 4 15.51 5.92 -5.58
CA VAL A 4 14.15 5.36 -5.44
C VAL A 4 14.22 3.90 -5.87
N LYS A 5 13.51 3.01 -5.17
CA LYS A 5 13.41 1.62 -5.59
C LYS A 5 12.08 1.42 -6.33
N PHE A 6 12.14 0.90 -7.56
CA PHE A 6 11.00 0.49 -8.37
C PHE A 6 11.01 -1.03 -8.51
N GLY A 7 10.09 -1.71 -7.84
CA GLY A 7 10.11 -3.17 -7.77
C GLY A 7 11.41 -3.69 -7.17
N ASP A 8 12.19 -4.42 -7.95
CA ASP A 8 13.48 -4.97 -7.52
C ASP A 8 14.67 -4.05 -7.78
N TYR A 9 14.50 -2.98 -8.56
CA TYR A 9 15.58 -2.10 -9.03
C TYR A 9 15.72 -0.84 -8.18
N HIS A 10 16.94 -0.52 -7.77
CA HIS A 10 17.29 0.72 -7.07
C HIS A 10 17.99 1.70 -8.01
N THR A 11 17.36 2.85 -8.26
CA THR A 11 17.77 3.78 -9.32
C THR A 11 19.22 4.28 -9.22
N ALA A 12 19.74 4.45 -8.00
CA ALA A 12 21.12 4.92 -7.84
C ALA A 12 22.14 3.77 -7.85
N ASP A 13 21.82 2.62 -7.26
CA ASP A 13 22.79 1.53 -7.09
C ASP A 13 22.87 0.64 -8.34
N ASP A 14 21.75 0.39 -9.03
CA ASP A 14 21.71 -0.45 -10.22
C ASP A 14 21.97 0.33 -11.51
N TRP A 15 21.53 1.59 -11.58
CA TRP A 15 21.57 2.38 -12.81
C TRP A 15 22.40 3.67 -12.71
N GLY A 16 22.99 3.99 -11.56
CA GLY A 16 23.78 5.20 -11.36
C GLY A 16 22.98 6.50 -11.51
N LEU A 17 21.64 6.46 -11.39
CA LEU A 17 20.81 7.64 -11.59
C LEU A 17 20.90 8.61 -10.41
N ILE A 18 20.83 9.90 -10.73
CA ILE A 18 20.72 10.97 -9.75
C ILE A 18 19.26 11.38 -9.64
N LEU A 19 18.66 11.23 -8.45
CA LEU A 19 17.32 11.76 -8.16
C LEU A 19 17.43 13.30 -8.05
N ASN A 20 16.91 14.00 -9.06
CA ASN A 20 16.96 15.46 -9.14
C ASN A 20 15.75 16.12 -8.45
N ALA A 21 14.56 15.58 -8.65
CA ALA A 21 13.34 16.08 -8.01
C ALA A 21 12.35 14.95 -7.76
N LYS A 22 11.52 15.10 -6.72
CA LYS A 22 10.37 14.24 -6.48
C LYS A 22 9.17 15.06 -6.04
N VAL A 23 8.00 14.64 -6.46
CA VAL A 23 6.71 15.16 -6.00
C VAL A 23 5.81 13.97 -5.70
N ILE A 24 5.26 13.91 -4.50
CA ILE A 24 4.29 12.88 -4.11
C ILE A 24 3.08 13.62 -3.54
N ASN A 25 1.97 13.56 -4.26
CA ASN A 25 0.75 14.24 -3.87
C ASN A 25 0.03 13.49 -2.75
N THR A 26 -0.61 14.23 -1.85
CA THR A 26 -1.52 13.66 -0.87
C THR A 26 -2.82 13.24 -1.57
N PRO A 27 -3.36 12.04 -1.29
CA PRO A 27 -4.57 11.57 -1.95
C PRO A 27 -5.78 12.40 -1.53
N ALA A 28 -6.58 12.84 -2.48
CA ALA A 28 -7.78 13.62 -2.21
C ALA A 28 -8.88 12.76 -1.58
N PRO A 29 -9.56 13.23 -0.50
CA PRO A 29 -10.71 12.53 0.05
C PRO A 29 -11.89 12.60 -0.92
N LYS A 30 -12.61 11.49 -1.08
CA LYS A 30 -13.82 11.39 -1.92
C LYS A 30 -15.02 11.86 -1.14
N TYR A 31 -15.50 13.06 -1.43
CA TYR A 31 -16.73 13.60 -0.84
C TYR A 31 -17.96 13.23 -1.68
N VAL A 32 -18.97 12.69 -1.00
CA VAL A 32 -20.33 12.52 -1.55
C VAL A 32 -21.25 13.45 -0.79
N LYS A 33 -21.69 14.53 -1.43
CA LYS A 33 -22.57 15.54 -0.86
C LYS A 33 -23.81 15.68 -1.74
N ILE A 34 -24.96 15.84 -1.09
CA ILE A 34 -26.25 16.03 -1.78
C ILE A 34 -26.87 17.32 -1.25
N SER A 35 -27.22 18.22 -2.16
CA SER A 35 -28.04 19.39 -1.84
C SER A 35 -29.49 18.95 -1.69
N VAL A 36 -30.15 19.40 -0.65
CA VAL A 36 -31.58 19.11 -0.36
C VAL A 36 -32.31 20.44 -0.27
N ASP A 37 -33.35 20.60 -1.11
CA ASP A 37 -34.16 21.82 -1.13
C ASP A 37 -34.81 22.07 0.24
N GLY A 38 -34.73 23.33 0.70
CA GLY A 38 -35.26 23.73 2.00
C GLY A 38 -34.39 23.43 3.21
N ARG A 39 -33.15 22.94 2.99
CA ARG A 39 -32.17 22.72 4.04
C ARG A 39 -30.93 23.59 3.83
N ASP A 40 -30.41 24.17 4.93
CA ASP A 40 -29.13 24.85 4.92
C ASP A 40 -27.99 23.83 4.84
N GLY A 41 -27.07 24.03 3.87
CA GLY A 41 -25.89 23.22 3.62
C GLY A 41 -26.20 21.84 3.02
N ASP A 42 -25.15 21.14 2.60
CA ASP A 42 -25.23 19.83 1.97
C ASP A 42 -25.32 18.68 2.98
N LEU A 43 -26.04 17.64 2.63
CA LEU A 43 -26.01 16.34 3.33
C LEU A 43 -24.74 15.59 2.93
N ASN A 44 -23.86 15.35 3.89
CA ASN A 44 -22.60 14.63 3.65
C ASN A 44 -22.78 13.11 3.84
N LEU A 45 -22.75 12.36 2.75
CA LEU A 45 -22.86 10.90 2.71
C LEU A 45 -21.52 10.17 2.52
N SER A 46 -20.41 10.87 2.58
CA SER A 46 -19.07 10.32 2.25
C SER A 46 -18.67 9.08 3.06
N ARG A 47 -19.26 8.89 4.26
CA ARG A 47 -18.97 7.75 5.14
C ARG A 47 -20.14 6.78 5.27
N THR A 48 -21.26 7.04 4.62
CA THR A 48 -22.53 6.32 4.88
C THR A 48 -22.45 4.83 4.55
N LEU A 49 -21.76 4.45 3.46
CA LEU A 49 -21.67 3.07 3.02
C LEU A 49 -20.64 2.23 3.80
N THR A 50 -19.54 2.82 4.22
CA THR A 50 -18.38 2.06 4.76
C THR A 50 -17.97 2.47 6.16
N GLY A 51 -18.55 3.56 6.69
CA GLY A 51 -18.15 4.17 7.96
C GLY A 51 -16.83 4.97 7.87
N ASP A 52 -16.04 4.78 6.80
CA ASP A 52 -14.72 5.38 6.64
C ASP A 52 -14.66 6.32 5.43
N MET A 53 -13.80 7.36 5.52
CA MET A 53 -13.49 8.20 4.37
C MET A 53 -12.70 7.39 3.34
N LYS A 54 -13.09 7.49 2.07
CA LYS A 54 -12.37 6.93 0.94
C LYS A 54 -11.56 8.00 0.23
N TYR A 55 -10.47 7.61 -0.42
CA TYR A 55 -9.54 8.52 -1.08
C TYR A 55 -9.40 8.16 -2.56
N SER A 56 -9.08 9.15 -3.36
CA SER A 56 -8.67 8.96 -4.76
C SER A 56 -7.24 8.46 -4.82
N ASN A 57 -6.84 7.92 -5.96
CA ASN A 57 -5.44 7.61 -6.24
C ASN A 57 -4.58 8.88 -6.03
N ARG A 58 -3.30 8.66 -5.70
CA ARG A 58 -2.32 9.74 -5.62
C ARG A 58 -1.38 9.68 -6.82
N GLU A 59 -0.86 10.82 -7.19
CA GLU A 59 0.16 10.93 -8.22
C GLU A 59 1.53 11.09 -7.56
N ALA A 60 2.51 10.39 -8.09
CA ALA A 60 3.91 10.54 -7.74
C ALA A 60 4.72 10.82 -9.02
N SER A 61 5.75 11.63 -8.90
CA SER A 61 6.64 11.98 -10.01
C SER A 61 8.08 12.07 -9.51
N PHE A 62 8.99 11.46 -10.23
CA PHE A 62 10.42 11.38 -9.93
C PHE A 62 11.21 11.79 -11.17
N THR A 63 12.01 12.82 -11.04
CA THR A 63 12.89 13.30 -12.12
C THR A 63 14.30 12.78 -11.90
N PHE A 64 14.85 12.09 -12.89
CA PHE A 64 16.19 11.53 -12.85
C PHE A 64 17.12 12.18 -13.86
N LEU A 65 18.39 12.23 -13.49
CA LEU A 65 19.51 12.60 -14.36
C LEU A 65 20.44 11.41 -14.53
N VAL A 66 20.96 11.27 -15.75
CA VAL A 66 22.03 10.34 -16.15
C VAL A 66 23.20 11.17 -16.63
N THR A 67 24.29 11.16 -15.88
CA THR A 67 25.48 12.00 -16.17
C THR A 67 26.62 11.21 -16.75
N ASP A 68 26.69 9.91 -16.47
CA ASP A 68 27.77 9.05 -16.85
C ASP A 68 27.63 8.50 -18.29
N GLY A 69 28.73 8.18 -18.92
CA GLY A 69 28.76 7.59 -20.24
C GLY A 69 28.58 8.56 -21.41
N SER A 70 28.70 8.03 -22.62
CA SER A 70 28.42 8.75 -23.87
C SER A 70 26.93 9.01 -24.07
N GLN A 71 26.56 9.80 -25.06
CA GLN A 71 25.16 10.04 -25.39
C GLN A 71 24.43 8.76 -25.83
N GLU A 72 25.13 7.89 -26.54
CA GLU A 72 24.64 6.60 -27.02
C GLU A 72 24.40 5.64 -25.84
N GLU A 73 25.36 5.47 -24.93
CA GLU A 73 25.24 4.63 -23.75
C GLU A 73 24.11 5.09 -22.84
N ARG A 74 23.93 6.41 -22.69
CA ARG A 74 22.77 6.93 -21.93
C ARG A 74 21.44 6.65 -22.61
N ALA A 75 21.38 6.67 -23.95
CA ALA A 75 20.16 6.34 -24.69
C ALA A 75 19.79 4.86 -24.51
N GLU A 76 20.77 3.97 -24.55
CA GLU A 76 20.58 2.54 -24.30
C GLU A 76 20.08 2.26 -22.88
N LEU A 77 20.73 2.87 -21.86
CA LEU A 77 20.30 2.75 -20.48
C LEU A 77 18.86 3.25 -20.26
N ILE A 78 18.52 4.42 -20.80
CA ILE A 78 17.16 4.97 -20.69
C ILE A 78 16.15 4.02 -21.37
N SER A 79 16.50 3.45 -22.53
CA SER A 79 15.63 2.50 -23.22
C SER A 79 15.40 1.23 -22.40
N GLU A 80 16.43 0.70 -21.75
CA GLU A 80 16.32 -0.43 -20.83
C GLU A 80 15.38 -0.11 -19.66
N ILE A 81 15.57 1.04 -19.01
CA ILE A 81 14.74 1.49 -17.89
C ILE A 81 13.28 1.65 -18.33
N VAL A 82 13.04 2.23 -19.51
CA VAL A 82 11.67 2.33 -20.08
C VAL A 82 11.04 0.97 -20.20
N ASN A 83 11.73 -0.03 -20.74
CA ASN A 83 11.19 -1.38 -20.89
C ASN A 83 10.89 -2.07 -19.56
N LEU A 84 11.61 -1.75 -18.48
CA LEU A 84 11.42 -2.33 -17.16
C LEU A 84 10.31 -1.65 -16.36
N ILE A 85 10.12 -0.35 -16.52
CA ILE A 85 9.24 0.46 -15.66
C ILE A 85 7.93 0.81 -16.36
N HIS A 86 7.97 1.19 -17.65
CA HIS A 86 6.82 1.78 -18.32
C HIS A 86 5.67 0.79 -18.50
N GLY A 87 4.46 1.17 -18.03
CA GLY A 87 3.25 0.36 -18.11
C GLY A 87 3.13 -0.73 -17.03
N ASN A 88 4.09 -0.83 -16.11
CA ASN A 88 4.06 -1.83 -15.05
C ASN A 88 3.54 -1.23 -13.74
N GLU A 89 2.78 -2.02 -12.98
CA GLU A 89 2.43 -1.73 -11.59
C GLU A 89 3.57 -2.20 -10.69
N LEU A 90 4.21 -1.26 -10.01
CA LEU A 90 5.41 -1.51 -9.20
C LEU A 90 5.25 -1.00 -7.77
N GLN A 91 5.96 -1.64 -6.85
CA GLN A 91 6.21 -1.09 -5.52
C GLN A 91 7.27 -0.01 -5.64
N ILE A 92 6.98 1.17 -5.10
CA ILE A 92 7.88 2.34 -5.16
C ILE A 92 8.26 2.69 -3.73
N ILE A 93 9.55 2.53 -3.40
CA ILE A 93 10.10 2.91 -2.09
C ILE A 93 10.94 4.16 -2.29
N GLU A 94 10.54 5.24 -1.60
CA GLU A 94 11.27 6.50 -1.67
C GLU A 94 12.35 6.60 -0.58
N PRO A 95 13.42 7.36 -0.81
CA PRO A 95 14.54 7.43 0.15
C PRO A 95 14.21 8.12 1.48
N ASP A 96 13.13 8.91 1.55
CA ASP A 96 12.74 9.61 2.78
C ASP A 96 11.74 8.81 3.63
N ASP A 97 11.16 7.73 3.08
CA ASP A 97 10.24 6.83 3.77
C ASP A 97 10.56 5.36 3.39
N PRO A 98 11.70 4.84 3.85
CA PRO A 98 12.17 3.50 3.48
C PRO A 98 11.34 2.38 4.10
N ASP A 99 10.51 2.66 5.11
CA ASP A 99 9.70 1.68 5.81
C ASP A 99 8.35 1.42 5.11
N HIS A 100 8.02 2.23 4.11
CA HIS A 100 6.78 2.11 3.35
C HIS A 100 7.03 2.10 1.85
N PHE A 101 6.08 1.53 1.12
CA PHE A 101 6.05 1.62 -0.34
C PHE A 101 4.70 2.18 -0.84
N LEU A 102 4.75 2.82 -1.99
CA LEU A 102 3.59 3.11 -2.82
C LEU A 102 3.40 1.96 -3.81
N LEU A 103 2.18 1.58 -4.11
CA LEU A 103 1.85 0.66 -5.20
C LEU A 103 1.21 1.47 -6.32
N GLY A 104 1.81 1.48 -7.50
CA GLY A 104 1.33 2.31 -8.59
C GLY A 104 1.74 1.88 -9.99
N GLU A 105 0.91 2.24 -10.95
CA GLU A 105 1.17 2.10 -12.38
C GLU A 105 2.15 3.19 -12.82
N CYS A 106 3.32 2.75 -13.30
CA CYS A 106 4.42 3.63 -13.66
C CYS A 106 4.43 3.95 -15.16
N SER A 107 4.83 5.19 -15.48
CA SER A 107 5.07 5.63 -16.84
C SER A 107 6.34 6.46 -16.92
N VAL A 108 7.16 6.23 -17.94
CA VAL A 108 8.37 7.04 -18.22
C VAL A 108 8.02 8.03 -19.31
N ASN A 109 8.34 9.30 -19.07
CA ASN A 109 8.03 10.40 -19.97
C ASN A 109 9.11 11.49 -19.91
N SER A 110 8.95 12.55 -20.72
CA SER A 110 9.84 13.72 -20.75
C SER A 110 11.33 13.36 -20.93
N ILE A 111 11.62 12.36 -21.81
CA ILE A 111 12.97 11.91 -22.05
C ILE A 111 13.74 12.97 -22.85
N GLN A 112 14.90 13.36 -22.33
CA GLN A 112 15.87 14.22 -22.98
C GLN A 112 17.24 13.57 -22.89
N ASN A 113 18.01 13.65 -23.97
CA ASN A 113 19.39 13.15 -24.01
C ASN A 113 20.24 14.08 -24.90
N ASN A 114 21.08 14.87 -24.28
CA ASN A 114 21.96 15.82 -24.94
C ASN A 114 23.42 15.44 -24.71
N LYS A 115 24.36 16.24 -25.21
CA LYS A 115 25.82 15.95 -25.09
C LYS A 115 26.30 15.92 -23.64
N ALA A 116 25.68 16.66 -22.73
CA ALA A 116 26.11 16.81 -21.35
C ALA A 116 25.48 15.79 -20.39
N TYR A 117 24.20 15.50 -20.56
CA TYR A 117 23.42 14.59 -19.66
C TYR A 117 22.19 14.04 -20.36
N GLY A 118 21.66 12.96 -19.81
CA GLY A 118 20.31 12.47 -20.06
C GLY A 118 19.38 12.82 -18.90
N SER A 119 18.09 12.99 -19.17
CA SER A 119 17.07 13.12 -18.12
C SER A 119 15.74 12.51 -18.54
N PHE A 120 14.98 12.05 -17.58
CA PHE A 120 13.61 11.57 -17.79
C PHE A 120 12.80 11.68 -16.51
N VAL A 121 11.49 11.54 -16.64
CA VAL A 121 10.56 11.57 -15.52
C VAL A 121 9.85 10.23 -15.43
N VAL A 122 9.82 9.62 -14.25
CA VAL A 122 8.95 8.50 -13.93
C VAL A 122 7.73 9.07 -13.20
N SER A 123 6.56 8.96 -13.81
CA SER A 123 5.29 9.30 -13.19
C SER A 123 4.57 8.03 -12.78
N ALA A 124 3.88 8.04 -11.65
CA ALA A 124 3.12 6.90 -11.17
C ALA A 124 1.74 7.33 -10.66
N VAL A 125 0.71 6.59 -11.05
CA VAL A 125 -0.63 6.70 -10.47
C VAL A 125 -0.75 5.61 -9.40
N CYS A 126 -0.63 6.00 -8.14
CA CYS A 126 -0.52 5.10 -7.02
C CYS A 126 -1.85 4.93 -6.28
N GLU A 127 -2.02 3.79 -5.60
CA GLU A 127 -3.05 3.64 -4.60
C GLU A 127 -2.94 4.75 -3.53
N PRO A 128 -4.04 5.10 -2.86
CA PRO A 128 -4.04 6.23 -1.92
C PRO A 128 -3.15 6.04 -0.69
N TYR A 129 -2.85 4.80 -0.32
CA TYR A 129 -2.10 4.48 0.89
C TYR A 129 -0.63 4.17 0.58
N ARG A 130 0.24 4.54 1.53
CA ARG A 130 1.58 3.99 1.66
C ARG A 130 1.49 2.75 2.53
N TYR A 131 2.03 1.64 2.08
CA TYR A 131 1.96 0.34 2.74
C TYR A 131 3.26 0.06 3.48
N ALA A 132 3.15 -0.42 4.71
CA ALA A 132 4.33 -0.89 5.44
C ALA A 132 5.06 -1.99 4.64
N ASN A 133 6.39 -1.95 4.59
CA ASN A 133 7.18 -2.98 3.90
C ASN A 133 6.99 -4.35 4.55
N GLU A 134 6.85 -4.38 5.85
CA GLU A 134 6.64 -5.61 6.60
C GLU A 134 5.16 -5.90 6.82
N GLU A 135 4.80 -7.17 6.76
CA GLU A 135 3.49 -7.65 7.17
C GLU A 135 3.48 -7.95 8.67
N ILE A 136 2.42 -7.53 9.33
CA ILE A 136 2.17 -7.92 10.71
C ILE A 136 1.65 -9.36 10.70
N ARG A 137 2.34 -10.24 11.45
CA ARG A 137 1.95 -11.63 11.68
C ARG A 137 1.75 -11.85 13.17
N ARG A 138 0.53 -12.24 13.57
CA ARG A 138 0.21 -12.55 14.96
C ARG A 138 -0.34 -13.96 15.08
N THR A 139 0.43 -14.83 15.69
CA THR A 139 0.06 -16.22 15.93
C THR A 139 -0.43 -16.40 17.37
N ILE A 140 -1.55 -17.07 17.53
CA ILE A 140 -2.20 -17.37 18.81
C ILE A 140 -2.44 -18.87 18.87
N THR A 141 -2.04 -19.49 19.97
CA THR A 141 -2.42 -20.87 20.28
C THR A 141 -3.82 -20.85 20.91
N ALA A 142 -4.75 -21.53 20.28
CA ALA A 142 -6.11 -21.65 20.79
C ALA A 142 -6.17 -22.62 21.99
N SER A 143 -7.05 -22.30 22.94
CA SER A 143 -7.37 -23.15 24.08
C SER A 143 -8.86 -23.43 24.11
N ALA A 144 -9.28 -24.43 24.89
CA ALA A 144 -10.70 -24.75 25.03
C ALA A 144 -11.54 -23.58 25.57
N THR A 145 -10.92 -22.74 26.41
CA THR A 145 -11.53 -21.51 26.91
C THR A 145 -11.27 -20.36 25.94
N GLU A 146 -12.32 -19.62 25.60
CA GLU A 146 -12.22 -18.44 24.73
C GLU A 146 -11.34 -17.36 25.38
N SER A 147 -10.37 -16.85 24.64
CA SER A 147 -9.51 -15.74 25.01
C SER A 147 -9.70 -14.57 24.05
N ASN A 148 -9.72 -13.35 24.58
CA ASN A 148 -9.78 -12.14 23.78
C ASN A 148 -8.38 -11.77 23.27
N VAL A 149 -8.27 -11.61 21.97
CA VAL A 149 -7.04 -11.20 21.27
C VAL A 149 -7.25 -9.79 20.70
N VAL A 150 -6.30 -8.91 20.96
CA VAL A 150 -6.31 -7.55 20.38
C VAL A 150 -5.44 -7.55 19.12
N LEU A 151 -6.05 -7.22 17.99
CA LEU A 151 -5.37 -6.97 16.72
C LEU A 151 -5.34 -5.45 16.50
N THR A 152 -4.16 -4.88 16.48
CA THR A 152 -3.98 -3.44 16.31
C THR A 152 -3.73 -3.12 14.83
N ASN A 153 -4.44 -2.13 14.32
CA ASN A 153 -4.20 -1.52 13.03
C ASN A 153 -3.80 -0.05 13.28
N SER A 154 -2.50 0.23 13.21
CA SER A 154 -1.94 1.58 13.41
C SER A 154 -2.11 2.47 12.17
N GLY A 155 -2.47 1.87 11.04
CA GLY A 155 -2.71 2.56 9.78
C GLY A 155 -4.07 3.27 9.71
N ARG A 156 -4.32 3.90 8.56
CA ARG A 156 -5.61 4.56 8.24
C ARG A 156 -6.51 3.70 7.35
N LYS A 157 -5.94 2.71 6.68
CA LYS A 157 -6.68 1.79 5.81
C LYS A 157 -7.41 0.75 6.66
N THR A 158 -8.72 0.64 6.48
CA THR A 158 -9.50 -0.52 6.95
C THR A 158 -9.12 -1.73 6.12
N LEU A 159 -8.83 -2.85 6.75
CA LEU A 159 -8.29 -4.05 6.09
C LEU A 159 -8.96 -5.34 6.59
N ILE A 160 -8.85 -6.38 5.78
CA ILE A 160 -9.29 -7.74 6.10
C ILE A 160 -8.02 -8.60 6.16
N PRO A 161 -7.67 -9.16 7.35
CA PRO A 161 -6.48 -9.99 7.47
C PRO A 161 -6.67 -11.35 6.75
N THR A 162 -5.56 -11.92 6.31
CA THR A 162 -5.49 -13.32 5.96
C THR A 162 -5.34 -14.12 7.24
N VAL A 163 -6.16 -15.17 7.40
CA VAL A 163 -6.22 -16.01 8.58
C VAL A 163 -5.76 -17.41 8.21
N THR A 164 -4.67 -17.88 8.81
CA THR A 164 -4.19 -19.25 8.63
C THR A 164 -4.40 -20.03 9.92
N VAL A 165 -5.05 -21.18 9.82
CA VAL A 165 -5.44 -22.05 10.96
C VAL A 165 -4.77 -23.40 10.85
N THR A 166 -4.26 -23.90 11.97
CA THR A 166 -3.86 -25.30 12.16
C THR A 166 -4.78 -25.94 13.22
N GLY A 167 -5.30 -27.11 12.94
CA GLY A 167 -6.30 -27.74 13.82
C GLY A 167 -7.70 -27.17 13.62
N THR A 168 -8.48 -27.03 14.70
CA THR A 168 -9.82 -26.48 14.66
C THR A 168 -9.92 -25.31 15.63
N VAL A 169 -10.26 -24.12 15.10
CA VAL A 169 -10.34 -22.88 15.89
C VAL A 169 -11.70 -22.23 15.68
N ASN A 170 -12.30 -21.81 16.78
CA ASN A 170 -13.51 -20.98 16.79
C ASN A 170 -13.09 -19.51 16.93
N LEU A 171 -13.51 -18.68 16.00
CA LEU A 171 -13.28 -17.25 15.98
C LEU A 171 -14.58 -16.49 16.28
N THR A 172 -14.56 -15.65 17.30
CA THR A 172 -15.68 -14.77 17.66
C THR A 172 -15.38 -13.34 17.20
N ILE A 173 -16.25 -12.81 16.32
CA ILE A 173 -16.15 -11.46 15.76
C ILE A 173 -17.43 -10.72 16.13
N GLY A 174 -17.35 -9.81 17.12
CA GLY A 174 -18.54 -9.19 17.69
C GLY A 174 -19.48 -10.25 18.29
N THR A 175 -20.66 -10.41 17.73
CA THR A 175 -21.66 -11.41 18.16
C THR A 175 -21.62 -12.71 17.34
N SER A 176 -20.85 -12.74 16.26
CA SER A 176 -20.80 -13.89 15.35
C SER A 176 -19.68 -14.84 15.69
N LYS A 177 -19.97 -16.14 15.70
CA LYS A 177 -18.96 -17.21 15.88
C LYS A 177 -18.82 -18.01 14.59
N VAL A 178 -17.57 -18.25 14.20
CA VAL A 178 -17.20 -19.04 13.01
C VAL A 178 -16.22 -20.13 13.43
N SER A 179 -16.51 -21.38 13.08
CA SER A 179 -15.58 -22.51 13.29
C SER A 179 -14.77 -22.71 12.02
N LEU A 180 -13.44 -22.74 12.17
CA LEU A 180 -12.48 -22.86 11.08
C LEU A 180 -11.64 -24.13 11.29
N GLY A 181 -11.59 -24.99 10.29
CA GLY A 181 -10.64 -26.09 10.22
C GLY A 181 -9.26 -25.62 9.77
N ALA A 182 -8.32 -26.55 9.62
CA ALA A 182 -7.00 -26.24 9.08
C ALA A 182 -7.11 -25.67 7.64
N GLY A 183 -6.44 -24.54 7.37
CA GLY A 183 -6.51 -23.85 6.07
C GLY A 183 -6.20 -22.38 6.16
N THR A 184 -6.28 -21.70 5.02
CA THR A 184 -6.08 -20.26 4.89
C THR A 184 -7.38 -19.60 4.39
N TYR A 185 -7.81 -18.56 5.08
CA TYR A 185 -9.10 -17.90 4.89
C TYR A 185 -8.96 -16.39 4.77
N LYS A 186 -9.89 -15.79 4.03
CA LYS A 186 -10.15 -14.33 4.03
C LYS A 186 -11.60 -14.11 4.43
N LEU A 187 -11.82 -13.76 5.70
CA LEU A 187 -13.15 -13.59 6.26
C LEU A 187 -13.61 -12.15 6.09
N THR A 188 -14.61 -11.91 5.25
CA THR A 188 -15.17 -10.56 5.01
C THR A 188 -15.83 -9.94 6.23
N SER A 189 -16.20 -10.75 7.23
CA SER A 189 -16.72 -10.31 8.53
C SER A 189 -15.62 -9.81 9.48
N LEU A 190 -14.36 -10.22 9.27
CA LEU A 190 -13.22 -9.81 10.09
C LEU A 190 -12.61 -8.55 9.50
N ILE A 191 -13.13 -7.41 9.89
CA ILE A 191 -12.68 -6.10 9.44
C ILE A 191 -11.86 -5.44 10.53
N LEU A 192 -10.57 -5.19 10.28
CA LEU A 192 -9.70 -4.44 11.17
C LEU A 192 -9.78 -2.95 10.81
N ARG A 193 -10.47 -2.19 11.64
CA ARG A 193 -10.52 -0.72 11.56
C ARG A 193 -9.27 -0.11 12.19
N PRO A 194 -8.93 1.14 11.88
CA PRO A 194 -7.88 1.86 12.59
C PRO A 194 -8.07 1.79 14.12
N GLY A 195 -7.00 1.47 14.84
CA GLY A 195 -6.98 1.27 16.27
C GLY A 195 -7.05 -0.20 16.70
N SER A 196 -7.57 -0.45 17.89
CA SER A 196 -7.66 -1.79 18.51
C SER A 196 -8.92 -2.53 18.07
N ASN A 197 -8.76 -3.76 17.62
CA ASN A 197 -9.84 -4.66 17.20
C ASN A 197 -9.78 -5.93 18.06
N VAL A 198 -10.84 -6.25 18.76
CA VAL A 198 -10.90 -7.41 19.67
C VAL A 198 -11.59 -8.57 18.97
N VAL A 199 -10.98 -9.74 19.01
CA VAL A 199 -11.53 -11.00 18.52
C VAL A 199 -11.42 -12.07 19.59
N GLY A 200 -12.44 -12.92 19.73
CA GLY A 200 -12.40 -14.08 20.62
C GLY A 200 -11.80 -15.28 19.87
N VAL A 201 -10.89 -16.02 20.51
CA VAL A 201 -10.26 -17.23 19.95
C VAL A 201 -10.42 -18.37 20.93
N SER A 202 -10.93 -19.54 20.47
CA SER A 202 -10.99 -20.77 21.24
C SER A 202 -10.84 -21.99 20.33
N GLY A 203 -10.60 -23.18 20.91
CA GLY A 203 -10.48 -24.42 20.15
C GLY A 203 -9.19 -25.19 20.43
N SER A 204 -8.74 -25.97 19.46
CA SER A 204 -7.47 -26.72 19.52
C SER A 204 -6.65 -26.51 18.25
N GLY A 205 -5.43 -26.00 18.42
CA GLY A 205 -4.54 -25.64 17.31
C GLY A 205 -4.01 -24.24 17.43
N SER A 206 -3.68 -23.61 16.29
CA SER A 206 -3.22 -22.22 16.26
C SER A 206 -3.90 -21.43 15.14
N ILE A 207 -3.98 -20.14 15.34
CA ILE A 207 -4.47 -19.19 14.35
C ILE A 207 -3.45 -18.07 14.16
N THR A 208 -3.12 -17.78 12.90
CA THR A 208 -2.21 -16.70 12.52
C THR A 208 -2.97 -15.66 11.70
N PHE A 209 -2.95 -14.43 12.17
CA PHE A 209 -3.47 -13.27 11.45
C PHE A 209 -2.32 -12.59 10.73
N THR A 210 -2.44 -12.42 9.41
CA THR A 210 -1.45 -11.72 8.57
C THR A 210 -2.12 -10.55 7.88
N TYR A 211 -1.58 -9.36 8.06
CA TYR A 211 -2.10 -8.13 7.44
C TYR A 211 -1.01 -7.09 7.27
N ARG A 212 -1.24 -6.14 6.36
CA ARG A 212 -0.33 -5.05 6.05
C ARG A 212 -1.04 -3.72 6.27
N GLU A 213 -0.45 -2.87 7.09
CA GLU A 213 -0.99 -1.55 7.39
C GLU A 213 -0.77 -0.58 6.24
N GLY A 214 -1.68 0.40 6.14
CA GLY A 214 -1.58 1.47 5.16
C GLY A 214 -1.83 2.82 5.80
N VAL A 215 -0.91 3.78 5.56
CA VAL A 215 -0.98 5.17 6.02
C VAL A 215 -1.20 6.13 4.84
N ILE A 216 -1.64 7.36 5.10
CA ILE A 216 -1.82 8.40 4.06
C ILE A 216 -0.59 9.29 3.96
#